data_ce298084076d9040c7f7ba14dd2a5e71
#
_entry.id   ce298084076d9040c7f7ba14dd2a5e71
#
_cell.length_a   1.000
_cell.length_b   1.000
_cell.length_c   1.000
_cell.angle_alpha   90.00
_cell.angle_beta   90.00
_cell.angle_gamma   90.00
#
_symmetry.space_group_name_H-M   'P 1'
#
loop_
_entity.id
_entity.type
_entity.pdbx_description
1 polymer ?
#
loop_
_entity_poly.entity_id
_entity_poly.type
_entity_poly.pdbx_seq_one_letter_code
_entity_poly.pdbx_strand_id
1 'polypeptide(L)'
;AISSGHNILSTIHADKASSIPLRMYSLMESSQDVTQFLTTIHRYVQLGVYVKGYFSKKFNRFQREIIEVCEFYVDENNKPCTNEIYKKALDGHYSLKNPTQHLLDYLSIQNVMLDKDTFHIGDNPEYDGDIEADLKKYHEEEAAMQSSSGDNTNSNASNNATSSSNVAPASS
;
A
#
# COMPACT_ATOMS: atom_id res chain seq x y z
N ALA A 1 -15.67 7.90 6.67
CA ALA A 1 -14.81 9.10 6.69
C ALA A 1 -14.49 9.59 5.27
N ILE A 2 -14.09 8.70 4.35
CA ILE A 2 -13.71 9.11 2.98
C ILE A 2 -14.88 9.74 2.21
N SER A 3 -16.09 9.25 2.40
CA SER A 3 -17.30 9.77 1.74
C SER A 3 -17.90 11.02 2.39
N SER A 4 -17.32 11.52 3.46
CA SER A 4 -17.84 12.67 4.23
C SER A 4 -17.24 14.02 3.81
N GLY A 5 -16.51 14.07 2.70
CA GLY A 5 -15.89 15.31 2.18
C GLY A 5 -14.63 15.77 2.93
N HIS A 6 -14.07 14.94 3.80
CA HIS A 6 -12.80 15.24 4.48
C HIS A 6 -11.61 14.79 3.66
N ASN A 7 -10.59 15.64 3.60
CA ASN A 7 -9.29 15.25 3.05
C ASN A 7 -8.58 14.29 4.00
N ILE A 8 -8.12 13.16 3.48
CA ILE A 8 -7.46 12.12 4.25
C ILE A 8 -6.09 11.84 3.65
N LEU A 9 -5.07 11.83 4.50
CA LEU A 9 -3.75 11.29 4.21
C LEU A 9 -3.54 10.06 5.10
N SER A 10 -3.22 8.93 4.49
CA SER A 10 -2.98 7.67 5.21
C SER A 10 -1.82 6.91 4.59
N THR A 11 -1.29 5.94 5.32
CA THR A 11 -0.22 5.05 4.86
C THR A 11 -0.69 3.61 4.86
N ILE A 12 -0.21 2.84 3.88
CA ILE A 12 -0.51 1.42 3.72
C ILE A 12 0.73 0.71 3.20
N HIS A 13 0.95 -0.54 3.63
CA HIS A 13 1.98 -1.38 3.04
C HIS A 13 1.49 -1.96 1.72
N ALA A 14 2.12 -1.57 0.63
CA ALA A 14 1.88 -2.06 -0.72
C ALA A 14 3.21 -2.12 -1.49
N ASP A 15 3.28 -3.00 -2.48
CA ASP A 15 4.47 -3.20 -3.32
C ASP A 15 4.65 -2.11 -4.40
N LYS A 16 3.57 -1.41 -4.73
CA LYS A 16 3.52 -0.32 -5.72
C LYS A 16 2.27 0.53 -5.52
N ALA A 17 2.26 1.75 -6.06
CA ALA A 17 1.13 2.67 -5.92
C ALA A 17 -0.14 2.12 -6.58
N SER A 18 -0.02 1.52 -7.76
CA SER A 18 -1.16 0.97 -8.50
C SER A 18 -1.86 -0.21 -7.81
N SER A 19 -1.19 -0.91 -6.87
CA SER A 19 -1.79 -2.02 -6.11
C SER A 19 -2.52 -1.57 -4.84
N ILE A 20 -2.45 -0.30 -4.46
CA ILE A 20 -3.08 0.23 -3.24
C ILE A 20 -4.56 -0.12 -3.12
N PRO A 21 -5.42 0.07 -4.15
CA PRO A 21 -6.84 -0.25 -4.05
C PRO A 21 -7.11 -1.73 -3.74
N LEU A 22 -6.38 -2.63 -4.39
CA LEU A 22 -6.51 -4.07 -4.16
C LEU A 22 -5.97 -4.46 -2.77
N ARG A 23 -4.89 -3.81 -2.34
CA ARG A 23 -4.35 -4.03 -0.99
C ARG A 23 -5.32 -3.57 0.08
N MET A 24 -5.98 -2.44 -0.10
CA MET A 24 -7.05 -1.98 0.80
C MET A 24 -8.17 -3.02 0.89
N TYR A 25 -8.59 -3.60 -0.24
CA TYR A 25 -9.57 -4.67 -0.25
C TYR A 25 -9.12 -5.89 0.56
N SER A 26 -7.87 -6.33 0.38
CA SER A 26 -7.33 -7.51 1.07
C SER A 26 -7.21 -7.33 2.60
N LEU A 27 -7.15 -6.10 3.09
CA LEU A 27 -7.09 -5.80 4.53
C LEU A 27 -8.47 -5.68 5.18
N MET A 28 -9.51 -5.55 4.36
CA MET A 28 -10.87 -5.56 4.85
C MET A 28 -11.38 -7.00 4.76
N GLU A 29 -11.67 -7.65 5.88
CA GLU A 29 -12.38 -8.93 5.95
C GLU A 29 -13.83 -8.77 5.47
N SER A 30 -14.00 -8.30 4.24
CA SER A 30 -15.28 -7.89 3.70
C SER A 30 -15.84 -8.97 2.80
N SER A 31 -17.11 -9.28 2.99
CA SER A 31 -17.92 -10.08 2.06
C SER A 31 -18.43 -9.26 0.86
N GLN A 32 -17.97 -8.01 0.70
CA GLN A 32 -18.37 -7.17 -0.42
C GLN A 32 -17.78 -7.66 -1.74
N ASP A 33 -18.53 -7.44 -2.81
CA ASP A 33 -18.03 -7.66 -4.17
C ASP A 33 -16.79 -6.80 -4.44
N VAL A 34 -15.73 -7.47 -4.92
CA VAL A 34 -14.42 -6.82 -5.22
C VAL A 34 -14.60 -5.64 -6.17
N THR A 35 -15.43 -5.79 -7.20
CA THR A 35 -15.64 -4.76 -8.22
C THR A 35 -16.29 -3.53 -7.63
N GLN A 36 -17.30 -3.72 -6.79
CA GLN A 36 -17.99 -2.62 -6.12
C GLN A 36 -17.05 -1.89 -5.16
N PHE A 37 -16.23 -2.63 -4.41
CA PHE A 37 -15.24 -2.04 -3.52
C PHE A 37 -14.20 -1.24 -4.29
N LEU A 38 -13.60 -1.80 -5.34
CA LEU A 38 -12.60 -1.12 -6.16
C LEU A 38 -13.18 0.14 -6.80
N THR A 39 -14.39 0.10 -7.31
CA THR A 39 -15.08 1.29 -7.85
C THR A 39 -15.24 2.36 -6.78
N THR A 40 -15.60 1.98 -5.56
CA THR A 40 -15.72 2.91 -4.43
C THR A 40 -14.37 3.55 -4.08
N ILE A 41 -13.30 2.76 -3.97
CA ILE A 41 -11.97 3.28 -3.67
C ILE A 41 -11.49 4.23 -4.78
N HIS A 42 -11.62 3.86 -6.05
CA HIS A 42 -11.20 4.70 -7.17
C HIS A 42 -12.02 6.02 -7.29
N ARG A 43 -13.19 6.08 -6.69
CA ARG A 43 -14.01 7.30 -6.64
C ARG A 43 -13.54 8.27 -5.55
N TYR A 44 -13.06 7.77 -4.42
CA TYR A 44 -12.79 8.58 -3.24
C TYR A 44 -11.31 8.74 -2.90
N VAL A 45 -10.44 7.88 -3.42
CA VAL A 45 -8.99 8.00 -3.27
C VAL A 45 -8.44 8.54 -4.59
N GLN A 46 -7.94 9.76 -4.57
CA GLN A 46 -7.46 10.44 -5.78
C GLN A 46 -6.07 9.99 -6.18
N LEU A 47 -5.16 9.84 -5.20
CA LEU A 47 -3.75 9.58 -5.46
C LEU A 47 -3.21 8.45 -4.59
N GLY A 48 -2.39 7.59 -5.18
CA GLY A 48 -1.51 6.66 -4.51
C GLY A 48 -0.06 7.02 -4.76
N VAL A 49 0.75 7.03 -3.71
CA VAL A 49 2.19 7.36 -3.80
C VAL A 49 2.98 6.21 -3.19
N TYR A 50 3.88 5.63 -3.97
CA TYR A 50 4.80 4.62 -3.51
C TYR A 50 6.15 5.25 -3.21
N VAL A 51 6.60 5.09 -1.96
CA VAL A 51 7.87 5.60 -1.46
C VAL A 51 8.77 4.43 -1.11
N LYS A 52 9.95 4.38 -1.71
CA LYS A 52 10.99 3.40 -1.39
C LYS A 52 12.05 4.03 -0.49
N GLY A 53 12.44 3.29 0.55
CA GLY A 53 13.59 3.64 1.38
C GLY A 53 14.82 2.84 0.97
N TYR A 54 15.99 3.48 0.94
CA TYR A 54 17.27 2.83 0.68
C TYR A 54 18.41 3.59 1.37
N PHE A 55 19.55 2.90 1.56
CA PHE A 55 20.76 3.54 2.07
C PHE A 55 21.58 4.09 0.90
N SER A 56 21.71 5.42 0.82
CA SER A 56 22.52 6.08 -0.19
C SER A 56 23.99 6.08 0.21
N LYS A 57 24.84 5.47 -0.63
CA LYS A 57 26.28 5.46 -0.44
C LYS A 57 26.88 6.85 -0.63
N LYS A 58 26.33 7.64 -1.55
CA LYS A 58 26.78 9.00 -1.85
C LYS A 58 26.61 9.95 -0.66
N PHE A 59 25.46 9.88 0.01
CA PHE A 59 25.14 10.74 1.14
C PHE A 59 25.41 10.09 2.51
N ASN A 60 25.83 8.81 2.51
CA ASN A 60 26.08 8.01 3.71
C ASN A 60 24.92 8.07 4.72
N ARG A 61 23.69 7.99 4.23
CA ARG A 61 22.48 8.05 5.05
C ARG A 61 21.30 7.35 4.37
N PHE A 62 20.29 7.02 5.16
CA PHE A 62 19.05 6.51 4.65
C PHE A 62 18.28 7.59 3.90
N GLN A 63 17.89 7.29 2.67
CA GLN A 63 17.10 8.14 1.79
C GLN A 63 15.71 7.53 1.58
N ARG A 64 14.75 8.38 1.27
CA ARG A 64 13.41 7.98 0.82
C ARG A 64 13.15 8.67 -0.51
N GLU A 65 12.63 7.93 -1.44
CA GLU A 65 12.37 8.41 -2.78
C GLU A 65 10.99 7.99 -3.26
N ILE A 66 10.30 8.88 -3.97
CA ILE A 66 9.06 8.54 -4.65
C ILE A 66 9.41 7.75 -5.90
N ILE A 67 8.86 6.55 -6.00
CA ILE A 67 9.10 5.63 -7.13
C ILE A 67 7.91 5.60 -8.08
N GLU A 68 6.69 5.72 -7.57
CA GLU A 68 5.49 5.66 -8.38
C GLU A 68 4.41 6.58 -7.82
N VAL A 69 3.71 7.27 -8.70
CA VAL A 69 2.51 8.05 -8.38
C VAL A 69 1.41 7.63 -9.33
N CYS A 70 0.31 7.17 -8.79
CA CYS A 70 -0.88 6.80 -9.54
C CYS A 70 -2.07 7.68 -9.15
N GLU A 71 -2.81 8.10 -10.16
CA GLU A 71 -4.14 8.66 -10.03
C GLU A 71 -5.17 7.56 -10.14
N PHE A 72 -6.16 7.56 -9.25
CA PHE A 72 -7.30 6.67 -9.29
C PHE A 72 -8.55 7.46 -9.65
N TYR A 73 -9.36 6.93 -10.55
CA TYR A 73 -10.63 7.55 -10.95
C TYR A 73 -11.60 6.50 -11.47
N VAL A 74 -12.82 6.92 -11.72
CA VAL A 74 -13.87 6.08 -12.31
C VAL A 74 -14.26 6.71 -13.64
N ASP A 75 -14.28 5.91 -14.71
CA ASP A 75 -14.67 6.37 -16.04
C ASP A 75 -16.20 6.58 -16.17
N GLU A 76 -16.63 7.04 -17.33
CA GLU A 76 -18.04 7.29 -17.66
C GLU A 76 -18.92 6.03 -17.55
N ASN A 77 -18.32 4.84 -17.70
CA ASN A 77 -18.99 3.56 -17.57
C ASN A 77 -18.97 3.01 -16.13
N ASN A 78 -18.57 3.84 -15.16
CA ASN A 78 -18.43 3.46 -13.76
C ASN A 78 -17.35 2.37 -13.51
N LYS A 79 -16.36 2.29 -14.41
CA LYS A 79 -15.25 1.34 -14.31
C LYS A 79 -14.06 1.97 -13.56
N PRO A 80 -13.44 1.28 -12.59
CA PRO A 80 -12.25 1.76 -11.92
C PRO A 80 -11.06 1.82 -12.87
N CYS A 81 -10.40 2.96 -12.93
CA CYS A 81 -9.26 3.26 -13.80
C CYS A 81 -8.09 3.80 -12.99
N THR A 82 -6.88 3.46 -13.44
CA THR A 82 -5.62 3.94 -12.84
C THR A 82 -4.78 4.60 -13.93
N ASN A 83 -4.32 5.84 -13.68
CA ASN A 83 -3.36 6.54 -14.50
C ASN A 83 -2.03 6.65 -13.74
N GLU A 84 -0.97 6.03 -14.27
CA GLU A 84 0.38 6.12 -13.71
C GLU A 84 0.98 7.46 -14.15
N ILE A 85 0.95 8.46 -13.25
CA ILE A 85 1.45 9.81 -13.54
C ILE A 85 2.98 9.83 -13.55
N TYR A 86 3.59 9.16 -12.58
CA TYR A 86 5.03 9.10 -12.42
C TYR A 86 5.48 7.69 -12.10
N LYS A 87 6.58 7.27 -12.73
CA LYS A 87 7.26 6.04 -12.40
C LYS A 87 8.75 6.16 -12.64
N LYS A 88 9.54 5.76 -11.66
CA LYS A 88 10.99 5.67 -11.76
C LYS A 88 11.41 4.21 -11.84
N ALA A 89 12.24 3.90 -12.83
CA ALA A 89 12.89 2.60 -12.95
C ALA A 89 14.17 2.54 -12.08
N LEU A 90 14.65 1.33 -11.81
CA LEU A 90 15.86 1.11 -11.00
C LEU A 90 17.14 1.68 -11.64
N ASP A 91 17.16 1.77 -12.96
CA ASP A 91 18.26 2.38 -13.73
C ASP A 91 18.26 3.92 -13.72
N GLY A 92 17.33 4.53 -12.98
CA GLY A 92 17.20 5.99 -12.87
C GLY A 92 16.30 6.62 -13.93
N HIS A 93 15.92 5.91 -15.01
CA HIS A 93 14.97 6.45 -15.97
C HIS A 93 13.60 6.63 -15.32
N TYR A 94 12.89 7.67 -15.73
CA TYR A 94 11.53 7.90 -15.25
C TYR A 94 10.58 8.20 -16.41
N SER A 95 9.33 7.88 -16.20
CA SER A 95 8.23 8.23 -17.11
C SER A 95 7.27 9.18 -16.42
N LEU A 96 6.77 10.14 -17.19
CA LEU A 96 5.73 11.09 -16.80
C LEU A 96 4.55 11.00 -17.73
N LYS A 97 3.36 11.02 -17.15
CA LYS A 97 2.11 11.20 -17.89
C LYS A 97 1.33 12.37 -17.30
N ASN A 98 0.56 13.03 -18.15
CA ASN A 98 -0.30 14.09 -17.66
C ASN A 98 -1.39 13.51 -16.73
N PRO A 99 -1.77 14.25 -15.68
CA PRO A 99 -2.98 13.98 -14.93
C PRO A 99 -4.20 13.96 -15.86
N THR A 100 -5.22 13.21 -15.48
CA THR A 100 -6.49 13.26 -16.21
C THR A 100 -7.20 14.59 -15.97
N GLN A 101 -8.14 14.95 -16.85
CA GLN A 101 -8.96 16.14 -16.63
C GLN A 101 -9.74 16.06 -15.32
N HIS A 102 -10.13 14.85 -14.90
CA HIS A 102 -10.81 14.61 -13.62
C HIS A 102 -9.99 15.09 -12.42
N LEU A 103 -8.70 14.77 -12.37
CA LEU A 103 -7.82 15.22 -11.28
C LEU A 103 -7.58 16.73 -11.37
N LEU A 104 -7.39 17.28 -12.57
CA LEU A 104 -7.21 18.72 -12.77
C LEU A 104 -8.43 19.51 -12.30
N ASP A 105 -9.63 19.05 -12.62
CA ASP A 105 -10.87 19.67 -12.17
C ASP A 105 -11.02 19.61 -10.64
N TYR A 106 -10.70 18.45 -10.03
CA TYR A 106 -10.70 18.30 -8.58
C TYR A 106 -9.73 19.28 -7.90
N LEU A 107 -8.51 19.40 -8.40
CA LEU A 107 -7.51 20.32 -7.86
C LEU A 107 -7.94 21.79 -8.04
N SER A 108 -8.53 22.12 -9.18
CA SER A 108 -9.07 23.47 -9.45
C SER A 108 -10.15 23.88 -8.45
N ILE A 109 -11.06 22.98 -8.10
CA ILE A 109 -12.09 23.22 -7.06
C ILE A 109 -11.45 23.50 -5.70
N GLN A 110 -10.29 22.90 -5.43
CA GLN A 110 -9.50 23.12 -4.20
C GLN A 110 -8.60 24.37 -4.28
N ASN A 111 -8.72 25.18 -5.32
CA ASN A 111 -7.84 26.33 -5.64
C ASN A 111 -6.34 25.94 -5.80
N VAL A 112 -6.07 24.71 -6.18
CA VAL A 112 -4.72 24.25 -6.53
C VAL A 112 -4.56 24.40 -8.03
N MET A 113 -3.84 25.44 -8.46
CA MET A 113 -3.47 25.66 -9.85
C MET A 113 -2.13 24.98 -10.09
N LEU A 114 -2.14 24.00 -11.00
CA LEU A 114 -0.91 23.38 -11.46
C LEU A 114 -0.37 24.21 -12.61
N ASP A 115 0.68 24.97 -12.35
CA ASP A 115 1.46 25.63 -13.40
C ASP A 115 2.26 24.57 -14.16
N LYS A 116 2.31 24.69 -15.50
CA LYS A 116 3.10 23.81 -16.37
C LYS A 116 4.57 23.81 -15.99
N ASP A 117 5.07 24.90 -15.44
CA ASP A 117 6.44 25.05 -14.97
C ASP A 117 6.69 24.40 -13.57
N THR A 118 5.63 24.10 -12.83
CA THR A 118 5.72 23.44 -11.51
C THR A 118 6.07 21.96 -11.61
N PHE A 119 5.85 21.31 -12.75
CA PHE A 119 6.30 19.94 -13.04
C PHE A 119 7.77 19.86 -13.44
N HIS A 120 8.59 20.78 -12.96
CA HIS A 120 10.03 20.61 -13.00
C HIS A 120 10.41 19.50 -12.05
N ILE A 121 10.48 18.30 -12.61
CA ILE A 121 11.28 17.25 -11.99
C ILE A 121 12.72 17.72 -12.22
N GLY A 122 13.27 18.33 -11.19
CA GLY A 122 14.68 18.70 -11.20
C GLY A 122 15.54 17.48 -11.50
N ASP A 123 16.80 17.70 -11.87
CA ASP A 123 17.76 16.65 -12.14
C ASP A 123 17.64 15.56 -11.07
N ASN A 124 17.04 14.45 -11.49
CA ASN A 124 16.76 13.35 -10.59
C ASN A 124 18.12 12.66 -10.36
N PRO A 125 18.69 12.71 -9.15
CA PRO A 125 19.96 12.07 -8.93
C PRO A 125 19.81 10.59 -9.27
N GLU A 126 20.77 10.07 -10.04
CA GLU A 126 20.85 8.64 -10.30
C GLU A 126 20.75 7.87 -9.00
N TYR A 127 20.03 6.75 -9.03
CA TYR A 127 19.98 5.85 -7.89
C TYR A 127 21.41 5.36 -7.59
N ASP A 128 21.95 5.77 -6.47
CA ASP A 128 23.32 5.46 -6.03
C ASP A 128 23.35 4.34 -4.97
N GLY A 129 22.22 3.69 -4.71
CA GLY A 129 22.11 2.55 -3.82
C GLY A 129 22.68 1.28 -4.44
N ASP A 130 22.98 0.29 -3.60
CA ASP A 130 23.36 -1.06 -4.03
C ASP A 130 22.09 -1.86 -4.28
N ILE A 131 21.71 -2.01 -5.55
CA ILE A 131 20.47 -2.70 -5.95
C ILE A 131 20.46 -4.14 -5.43
N GLU A 132 21.59 -4.85 -5.50
CA GLU A 132 21.68 -6.25 -5.05
C GLU A 132 21.56 -6.36 -3.53
N ALA A 133 22.23 -5.47 -2.80
CA ALA A 133 22.14 -5.44 -1.35
C ALA A 133 20.73 -5.03 -0.86
N ASP A 134 20.08 -4.08 -1.53
CA ASP A 134 18.73 -3.65 -1.20
C ASP A 134 17.69 -4.73 -1.50
N LEU A 135 17.81 -5.45 -2.62
CA LEU A 135 16.95 -6.57 -2.96
C LEU A 135 17.14 -7.72 -1.96
N LYS A 136 18.38 -8.03 -1.60
CA LYS A 136 18.68 -9.07 -0.61
C LYS A 136 18.06 -8.72 0.74
N LYS A 137 18.23 -7.50 1.20
CA LYS A 137 17.63 -7.02 2.45
C LYS A 137 16.10 -7.08 2.42
N TYR A 138 15.50 -6.70 1.30
CA TYR A 138 14.04 -6.78 1.12
C TYR A 138 13.54 -8.22 1.24
N HIS A 139 14.21 -9.18 0.60
CA HIS A 139 13.85 -10.59 0.69
C HIS A 139 14.08 -11.17 2.08
N GLU A 140 15.14 -10.75 2.79
CA GLU A 140 15.39 -11.15 4.18
C GLU A 140 14.30 -10.61 5.13
N GLU A 141 13.87 -9.36 4.96
CA GLU A 141 12.79 -8.76 5.75
C GLU A 141 11.43 -9.44 5.46
N GLU A 142 11.14 -9.76 4.20
CA GLU A 142 9.93 -10.48 3.81
C GLU A 142 9.91 -11.90 4.39
N ALA A 143 11.02 -12.62 4.34
CA ALA A 143 11.17 -13.94 4.93
C ALA A 143 11.03 -13.91 6.46
N ALA A 144 11.59 -12.90 7.13
CA ALA A 144 11.46 -12.70 8.56
C ALA A 144 10.01 -12.41 8.99
N MET A 145 9.26 -11.63 8.21
CA MET A 145 7.84 -11.37 8.46
C MET A 145 6.98 -12.63 8.29
N GLN A 146 7.31 -13.48 7.31
CA GLN A 146 6.60 -14.73 7.09
C GLN A 146 6.87 -15.76 8.21
N SER A 147 8.10 -15.80 8.73
CA SER A 147 8.46 -16.70 9.83
C SER A 147 7.85 -16.27 11.18
N SER A 148 7.67 -14.98 11.42
CA SER A 148 7.06 -14.47 12.65
C SER A 148 5.53 -14.65 12.70
N SER A 149 4.87 -14.83 11.57
CA SER A 149 3.44 -15.11 11.50
C SER A 149 3.09 -16.59 11.62
N GLY A 150 4.08 -17.50 11.61
CA GLY A 150 3.89 -18.96 11.71
C GLY A 150 3.86 -19.53 13.12
N ASP A 151 4.25 -18.79 14.14
CA ASP A 151 4.49 -19.36 15.47
C ASP A 151 3.35 -19.17 16.50
N ASN A 152 2.17 -18.74 16.05
CA ASN A 152 1.03 -18.48 16.94
C ASN A 152 -0.11 -19.51 16.88
N THR A 153 0.14 -20.73 16.36
CA THR A 153 -0.88 -21.79 16.31
C THR A 153 -0.48 -23.10 16.95
N ASN A 154 0.35 -23.10 18.03
CA ASN A 154 0.60 -24.34 18.75
C ASN A 154 0.94 -24.16 20.23
N SER A 155 0.02 -23.60 21.02
CA SER A 155 0.08 -23.72 22.48
C SER A 155 -1.31 -23.65 23.13
N ASN A 156 -2.20 -24.60 22.75
CA ASN A 156 -3.37 -24.92 23.59
C ASN A 156 -3.87 -26.35 23.32
N ALA A 157 -3.01 -27.33 23.57
CA ALA A 157 -3.45 -28.71 23.72
C ALA A 157 -2.46 -29.44 24.62
N SER A 158 -2.55 -29.24 25.93
CA SER A 158 -2.17 -30.26 26.95
C SER A 158 -2.37 -29.66 28.31
N ASN A 159 -3.48 -29.95 28.94
CA ASN A 159 -3.62 -30.20 30.39
C ASN A 159 -5.11 -30.39 30.70
N ASN A 160 -5.58 -31.61 30.56
CA ASN A 160 -6.65 -32.14 31.39
C ASN A 160 -6.60 -33.67 31.34
N ALA A 161 -5.79 -34.23 32.19
CA ALA A 161 -5.92 -35.62 32.61
C ALA A 161 -5.52 -35.70 34.09
N THR A 162 -6.37 -36.38 34.81
CA THR A 162 -6.23 -36.86 36.21
C THR A 162 -6.80 -36.00 37.30
N SER A 163 -8.00 -36.36 37.72
CA SER A 163 -8.20 -36.90 39.09
C SER A 163 -9.53 -37.64 39.18
N SER A 164 -9.38 -38.93 39.33
CA SER A 164 -10.37 -39.86 39.77
C SER A 164 -10.68 -39.68 41.27
N SER A 165 -11.92 -39.75 41.68
CA SER A 165 -12.29 -40.39 42.95
C SER A 165 -13.81 -40.68 42.97
N ASN A 166 -14.11 -41.95 42.90
CA ASN A 166 -15.07 -42.71 43.69
C ASN A 166 -16.08 -41.92 44.54
N VAL A 167 -17.35 -42.21 44.37
CA VAL A 167 -18.25 -42.72 45.41
C VAL A 167 -19.47 -43.34 44.73
N ALA A 168 -19.76 -44.62 45.03
CA ALA A 168 -20.96 -45.35 44.69
C ALA A 168 -21.94 -45.34 45.88
N PRO A 169 -23.05 -46.14 45.90
CA PRO A 169 -24.41 -45.61 45.77
C PRO A 169 -25.24 -45.83 47.04
N ALA A 170 -26.43 -45.24 47.12
CA ALA A 170 -27.52 -45.74 48.01
C ALA A 170 -28.87 -45.28 47.46
N SER A 171 -29.60 -46.26 46.98
CA SER A 171 -30.95 -46.73 47.34
C SER A 171 -31.90 -45.74 48.03
N SER A 172 -32.96 -45.45 47.43
CA SER A 172 -34.38 -45.73 47.76
C SER A 172 -35.27 -45.19 46.66
#